data_984f78b7b97c24b0ffa862ab678be5aa
#
_entry.id   984f78b7b97c24b0ffa862ab678be5aa
#
_cell.length_a   1.000
_cell.length_b   1.000
_cell.length_c   1.000
_cell.angle_alpha   90.00
_cell.angle_beta   90.00
_cell.angle_gamma   90.00
#
_symmetry.space_group_name_H-M   'P 1'
#
loop_
_entity.id
_entity.type
_entity.pdbx_description
1 polymer ?
#
loop_
_entity_poly.entity_id
_entity_poly.type
_entity_poly.pdbx_seq_one_letter_code
_entity_poly.pdbx_strand_id
1 'polypeptide(L)' 'MGKLSRMQQRVYDYIAESIARQGYAPSVREIGEALGLKSPST' A
#
# COMPACT_ATOMS: atom_id res chain seq x y z
N MET A 1 -11.54 6.27 -16.75
CA MET A 1 -11.11 6.23 -15.95
C MET A 1 -10.95 7.21 -14.96
N GLY A 2 -11.27 7.39 -14.01
CA GLY A 2 -11.18 8.33 -13.05
C GLY A 2 -9.84 8.41 -12.44
N LYS A 3 -9.63 9.39 -11.63
CA LYS A 3 -8.42 9.52 -10.99
C LYS A 3 -8.43 8.77 -9.74
N LEU A 4 -7.37 8.20 -9.31
CA LEU A 4 -7.24 7.53 -8.06
C LEU A 4 -7.26 8.56 -6.96
N SER A 5 -7.81 8.21 -5.82
CA SER A 5 -7.78 9.14 -4.72
C SER A 5 -6.35 9.15 -4.22
N ARG A 6 -6.05 10.12 -3.39
CA ARG A 6 -4.71 10.27 -2.87
C ARG A 6 -4.27 9.00 -2.15
N MET A 7 -5.15 8.44 -1.35
CA MET A 7 -4.82 7.24 -0.61
C MET A 7 -4.61 6.05 -1.56
N GLN A 8 -5.46 5.93 -2.55
CA GLN A 8 -5.32 4.83 -3.49
C GLN A 8 -4.01 4.95 -4.27
N GLN A 9 -3.63 6.17 -4.59
CA GLN A 9 -2.40 6.37 -5.31
C GLN A 9 -1.21 5.92 -4.48
N ARG A 10 -1.24 6.21 -3.19
CA ARG A 10 -0.14 5.81 -2.32
C ARG A 10 -0.07 4.30 -2.20
N VAL A 11 -1.21 3.65 -2.08
CA VAL A 11 -1.24 2.21 -1.98
C VAL A 11 -0.69 1.59 -3.26
N TYR A 12 -1.12 2.11 -4.38
CA TYR A 12 -0.69 1.58 -5.66
C TYR A 12 0.83 1.75 -5.83
N ASP A 13 1.32 2.93 -5.50
CA ASP A 13 2.75 3.19 -5.62
C ASP A 13 3.55 2.26 -4.71
N TYR A 14 3.07 2.04 -3.51
CA TYR A 14 3.77 1.18 -2.59
C TYR A 14 3.81 -0.25 -3.10
N ILE A 15 2.71 -0.72 -3.65
CA ILE A 15 2.66 -2.07 -4.18
C ILE A 15 3.63 -2.22 -5.36
N ALA A 16 3.60 -1.26 -6.27
CA ALA A 16 4.46 -1.32 -7.44
C ALA A 16 5.93 -1.31 -7.03
N GLU A 17 6.25 -0.48 -6.07
CA GLU A 17 7.62 -0.39 -5.63
C GLU A 17 8.03 -1.66 -4.91
N SER A 18 7.14 -2.26 -4.15
CA SER A 18 7.45 -3.49 -3.46
C SER A 18 7.74 -4.62 -4.44
N ILE A 19 6.94 -4.70 -5.49
CA ILE A 19 7.15 -5.73 -6.49
C ILE A 19 8.50 -5.53 -7.16
N ALA A 20 8.86 -4.29 -7.45
CA ALA A 20 10.15 -4.02 -8.09
C ALA A 20 11.30 -4.36 -7.16
N ARG A 21 11.09 -4.20 -5.86
CA ARG A 21 12.15 -4.42 -4.93
C ARG A 21 12.28 -5.87 -4.49
N GLN A 22 11.19 -6.49 -4.13
CA GLN A 22 11.26 -7.85 -3.62
C GLN A 22 10.68 -8.91 -4.55
N GLY A 23 10.08 -8.52 -5.64
CA GLY A 23 9.61 -9.50 -6.59
C GLY A 23 8.20 -9.99 -6.36
N TYR A 24 7.52 -9.52 -5.35
CA TYR A 24 6.15 -9.91 -5.11
C TYR A 24 5.43 -8.81 -4.37
N ALA A 25 4.11 -8.84 -4.43
CA ALA A 25 3.32 -7.80 -3.82
C ALA A 25 3.30 -7.95 -2.31
N PRO A 26 3.18 -6.85 -1.57
CA PRO A 26 3.15 -6.92 -0.12
C PRO A 26 1.77 -7.39 0.35
N SER A 27 1.70 -7.88 1.57
CA SER A 27 0.43 -8.32 2.08
C SER A 27 -0.35 -7.11 2.56
N VAL A 28 -1.63 -7.30 2.79
CA VAL A 28 -2.47 -6.21 3.25
C VAL A 28 -1.93 -5.65 4.55
N ARG A 29 -1.43 -6.53 5.40
CA ARG A 29 -0.89 -6.10 6.66
C ARG A 29 0.31 -5.19 6.47
N GLU A 30 1.20 -5.56 5.57
CA GLU A 30 2.37 -4.75 5.32
C GLU A 30 1.98 -3.40 4.77
N ILE A 31 0.99 -3.38 3.88
CA ILE A 31 0.55 -2.13 3.31
C ILE A 31 0.01 -1.21 4.41
N GLY A 32 -0.78 -1.77 5.30
CA GLY A 32 -1.33 -0.97 6.38
C GLY A 32 -0.28 -0.39 7.27
N GLU A 33 0.74 -1.18 7.57
CA GLU A 33 1.79 -0.68 8.43
C GLU A 33 2.64 0.37 7.74
N ALA A 34 2.95 0.14 6.49
CA ALA A 34 3.81 1.06 5.77
C ALA A 34 3.14 2.42 5.57
N LEU A 35 1.84 2.42 5.36
CA LEU A 35 1.14 3.66 5.11
C LEU A 35 0.49 4.25 6.35
N GLY A 36 0.68 3.62 7.47
CA GLY A 36 0.11 4.15 8.70
C GLY A 36 -1.38 3.97 8.80
N LEU A 37 -1.92 2.99 8.12
CA LEU A 37 -3.35 2.77 8.16
C LEU A 37 -3.75 1.79 9.26
N LYS A 38 -2.77 1.32 10.06
CA LYS A 38 -3.05 0.36 11.03
C LYS A 38 -4.04 0.87 12.05
N SER A 39 -5.00 0.09 12.35
CA SER A 39 -6.00 0.47 13.28
C SER A 39 -5.49 0.35 14.69
N PRO A 40 -5.75 1.28 15.52
CA PRO A 40 -5.22 1.21 16.85
C PRO A 40 -6.01 0.30 17.74
N SER A 41 -6.95 -0.31 17.36
CA SER A 41 -7.72 -1.07 18.22
C SER A 41 -7.12 -2.11 18.77
N THR A 42 -7.29 -2.50 19.58
CA THR A 42 -6.77 -3.42 20.13
C THR A 42 -7.09 -4.01 20.57
#